data_cff4a9d8d7259b6ab6eb3b0e7eb477e1
#
_entry.id   cff4a9d8d7259b6ab6eb3b0e7eb477e1
#
_cell.length_a   1.000
_cell.length_b   1.000
_cell.length_c   1.000
_cell.angle_alpha   90.00
_cell.angle_beta   90.00
_cell.angle_gamma   90.00
#
_symmetry.space_group_name_H-M   'P 1'
#
loop_
_entity.id
_entity.type
_entity.pdbx_description
1 polymer ?
#
loop_
_entity_poly.entity_id
_entity_poly.type
_entity_poly.pdbx_seq_one_letter_code
_entity_poly.pdbx_strand_id
1 'polypeptide(L)'
;MYKSVSELIGNTPLVELSNYEKNHNLNATIIGKVELFNPAGSIKDRIAKAMIEQAEADGKIDADTVFIEPTSGNTGIGLAAIAAARGNRIIITMPETMSVERRNLMKAYGAELVLTDGAKGMKGAIARAAELAEEIPNSFIPSQFTNPANHAVHEATTGPEIWEATEGKVDILVAGVGTGGTVSGTGAYLKKQNPEVKVVAVEPAGSPVLSEGHPGAHKIQGIGAGFVPDTLNTEIYDEVITIADEEAFEAGRELAAKDGLLVGISSGAAVAAATKLAQRPENAGKVIVAILPDTGERYLSTAMFNFE
;
A
#
# COMPACT_ATOMS: atom_id res chain seq x y z
N MET A 1 6.80 2.87 27.28
CA MET A 1 5.58 2.02 27.13
C MET A 1 4.58 2.76 26.28
N TYR A 2 4.15 2.17 25.19
CA TYR A 2 3.14 2.75 24.30
C TYR A 2 1.76 2.77 24.99
N LYS A 3 0.96 3.80 24.71
CA LYS A 3 -0.39 3.99 25.28
C LYS A 3 -1.49 3.59 24.30
N SER A 4 -1.19 3.56 23.01
CA SER A 4 -2.12 3.16 21.95
C SER A 4 -1.42 2.34 20.89
N VAL A 5 -2.15 1.45 20.23
CA VAL A 5 -1.65 0.68 19.08
C VAL A 5 -1.25 1.60 17.92
N SER A 6 -1.86 2.77 17.80
CA SER A 6 -1.50 3.77 16.77
C SER A 6 -0.06 4.29 16.89
N GLU A 7 0.53 4.24 18.08
CA GLU A 7 1.93 4.63 18.31
C GLU A 7 2.93 3.60 17.77
N LEU A 8 2.48 2.38 17.47
CA LEU A 8 3.30 1.31 16.88
C LEU A 8 3.39 1.41 15.34
N ILE A 9 2.61 2.28 14.72
CA ILE A 9 2.57 2.43 13.27
C ILE A 9 3.83 3.14 12.78
N GLY A 10 4.44 2.61 11.73
CA GLY A 10 5.68 3.12 11.17
C GLY A 10 6.92 2.48 11.79
N ASN A 11 8.08 3.08 11.57
CA ASN A 11 9.40 2.56 11.97
C ASN A 11 9.60 1.08 11.56
N THR A 12 9.11 0.74 10.37
CA THR A 12 9.20 -0.63 9.86
C THR A 12 10.61 -0.95 9.39
N PRO A 13 11.04 -2.21 9.52
CA PRO A 13 12.41 -2.59 9.18
C PRO A 13 12.68 -2.59 7.67
N LEU A 14 13.96 -2.45 7.32
CA LEU A 14 14.50 -2.75 6.02
C LEU A 14 15.29 -4.06 6.09
N VAL A 15 15.13 -4.92 5.07
CA VAL A 15 15.81 -6.22 4.99
C VAL A 15 16.43 -6.38 3.61
N GLU A 16 17.74 -6.69 3.55
CA GLU A 16 18.42 -7.06 2.30
C GLU A 16 17.95 -8.45 1.85
N LEU A 17 17.58 -8.57 0.59
CA LEU A 17 17.07 -9.81 -0.01
C LEU A 17 18.22 -10.67 -0.56
N SER A 18 19.19 -11.00 0.30
CA SER A 18 20.47 -11.58 -0.10
C SER A 18 20.36 -12.94 -0.78
N ASN A 19 19.41 -13.80 -0.38
CA ASN A 19 19.23 -15.11 -1.03
C ASN A 19 18.54 -14.95 -2.38
N TYR A 20 17.58 -14.04 -2.47
CA TYR A 20 16.93 -13.70 -3.73
C TYR A 20 17.92 -13.14 -4.74
N GLU A 21 18.78 -12.18 -4.32
CA GLU A 21 19.84 -11.61 -5.15
C GLU A 21 20.79 -12.68 -5.71
N LYS A 22 21.24 -13.61 -4.85
CA LYS A 22 22.10 -14.72 -5.25
C LYS A 22 21.45 -15.64 -6.29
N ASN A 23 20.17 -15.99 -6.10
CA ASN A 23 19.43 -16.83 -7.04
C ASN A 23 19.31 -16.20 -8.42
N HIS A 24 19.22 -14.89 -8.49
CA HIS A 24 19.09 -14.14 -9.74
C HIS A 24 20.43 -13.61 -10.28
N ASN A 25 21.54 -13.90 -9.63
CA ASN A 25 22.90 -13.42 -9.97
C ASN A 25 22.93 -11.88 -10.14
N LEU A 26 22.31 -11.15 -9.23
CA LEU A 26 22.23 -9.70 -9.30
C LEU A 26 23.50 -9.02 -8.80
N ASN A 27 23.88 -7.93 -9.46
CA ASN A 27 25.03 -7.10 -9.08
C ASN A 27 24.62 -5.80 -8.39
N ALA A 28 23.34 -5.62 -8.08
CA ALA A 28 22.78 -4.55 -7.28
C ALA A 28 22.22 -5.11 -5.97
N THR A 29 22.12 -4.29 -4.94
CA THR A 29 21.51 -4.67 -3.67
C THR A 29 20.02 -4.34 -3.71
N ILE A 30 19.15 -5.30 -3.37
CA ILE A 30 17.71 -5.10 -3.23
C ILE A 30 17.35 -5.17 -1.75
N ILE A 31 16.79 -4.08 -1.24
CA ILE A 31 16.34 -3.95 0.14
C ILE A 31 14.82 -3.84 0.18
N GLY A 32 14.16 -4.72 0.91
CA GLY A 32 12.72 -4.64 1.16
C GLY A 32 12.40 -3.73 2.34
N LYS A 33 11.53 -2.73 2.16
CA LYS A 33 10.88 -1.98 3.25
C LYS A 33 9.66 -2.75 3.70
N VAL A 34 9.74 -3.41 4.86
CA VAL A 34 8.81 -4.48 5.27
C VAL A 34 7.63 -3.91 6.07
N GLU A 35 6.59 -3.48 5.37
CA GLU A 35 5.43 -2.79 5.93
C GLU A 35 4.43 -3.72 6.65
N LEU A 36 4.58 -5.04 6.53
CA LEU A 36 3.78 -6.00 7.29
C LEU A 36 3.97 -5.88 8.82
N PHE A 37 5.04 -5.23 9.27
CA PHE A 37 5.29 -4.99 10.71
C PHE A 37 4.42 -3.89 11.31
N ASN A 38 3.66 -3.15 10.51
CA ASN A 38 2.61 -2.29 11.06
C ASN A 38 1.56 -3.13 11.81
N PRO A 39 0.92 -2.61 12.88
CA PRO A 39 0.03 -3.38 13.76
C PRO A 39 -1.13 -4.08 13.06
N ALA A 40 -1.74 -3.46 12.05
CA ALA A 40 -2.78 -4.08 11.23
C ALA A 40 -2.23 -4.75 9.95
N GLY A 41 -0.91 -4.91 9.85
CA GLY A 41 -0.21 -5.74 8.87
C GLY A 41 -0.01 -5.13 7.49
N SER A 42 -0.12 -3.81 7.33
CA SER A 42 0.15 -3.17 6.04
C SER A 42 0.59 -1.70 6.14
N ILE A 43 1.15 -1.21 5.05
CA ILE A 43 1.51 0.20 4.86
C ILE A 43 0.30 1.16 5.02
N LYS A 44 -0.92 0.66 4.82
CA LYS A 44 -2.13 1.47 4.91
C LYS A 44 -2.47 1.91 6.33
N ASP A 45 -1.89 1.30 7.34
CA ASP A 45 -1.99 1.76 8.72
C ASP A 45 -1.49 3.20 8.85
N ARG A 46 -0.45 3.56 8.10
CA ARG A 46 0.11 4.92 8.08
C ARG A 46 -0.90 5.95 7.61
N ILE A 47 -1.54 5.70 6.46
CA ILE A 47 -2.54 6.64 5.93
C ILE A 47 -3.81 6.64 6.74
N ALA A 48 -4.24 5.49 7.29
CA ALA A 48 -5.40 5.40 8.17
C ALA A 48 -5.21 6.31 9.40
N LYS A 49 -4.07 6.21 10.06
CA LYS A 49 -3.71 7.10 11.18
C LYS A 49 -3.67 8.56 10.74
N ALA A 50 -2.92 8.88 9.69
CA ALA A 50 -2.70 10.27 9.27
C ALA A 50 -3.98 10.99 8.83
N MET A 51 -4.86 10.32 8.09
CA MET A 51 -6.12 10.92 7.65
C MET A 51 -7.05 11.24 8.83
N ILE A 52 -7.09 10.37 9.83
CA ILE A 52 -7.91 10.57 11.02
C ILE A 52 -7.31 11.65 11.94
N GLU A 53 -6.00 11.60 12.20
CA GLU A 53 -5.33 12.63 13.02
C GLU A 53 -5.40 14.02 12.39
N GLN A 54 -5.26 14.12 11.06
CA GLN A 54 -5.42 15.39 10.36
C GLN A 54 -6.86 15.91 10.45
N ALA A 55 -7.86 15.04 10.29
CA ALA A 55 -9.27 15.44 10.42
C ALA A 55 -9.60 15.92 11.85
N GLU A 56 -9.00 15.30 12.87
CA GLU A 56 -9.14 15.74 14.27
C GLU A 56 -8.49 17.11 14.49
N ALA A 57 -7.25 17.28 14.00
CA ALA A 57 -6.54 18.56 14.10
C ALA A 57 -7.28 19.71 13.39
N ASP A 58 -7.96 19.39 12.28
CA ASP A 58 -8.79 20.32 11.52
C ASP A 58 -10.18 20.59 12.18
N GLY A 59 -10.51 19.90 13.28
CA GLY A 59 -11.81 20.01 13.95
C GLY A 59 -12.98 19.41 13.16
N LYS A 60 -12.69 18.52 12.19
CA LYS A 60 -13.71 17.85 11.35
C LYS A 60 -14.33 16.64 12.02
N ILE A 61 -13.67 16.07 13.03
CA ILE A 61 -14.12 14.87 13.74
C ILE A 61 -13.98 15.05 15.25
N ASP A 62 -14.77 14.29 15.98
CA ASP A 62 -14.75 14.17 17.44
C ASP A 62 -14.86 12.70 17.90
N ALA A 63 -15.05 12.47 19.19
CA ALA A 63 -15.15 11.13 19.77
C ALA A 63 -16.38 10.33 19.29
N ASP A 64 -17.44 11.02 18.89
CA ASP A 64 -18.72 10.44 18.47
C ASP A 64 -18.85 10.33 16.94
N THR A 65 -17.86 10.83 16.18
CA THR A 65 -17.88 10.80 14.73
C THR A 65 -17.81 9.36 14.19
N VAL A 66 -18.70 9.05 13.26
CA VAL A 66 -18.73 7.74 12.56
C VAL A 66 -17.84 7.83 11.32
N PHE A 67 -16.82 6.98 11.23
CA PHE A 67 -16.00 6.89 10.04
C PHE A 67 -16.70 6.04 8.99
N ILE A 68 -16.67 6.45 7.73
CA ILE A 68 -17.25 5.69 6.61
C ILE A 68 -16.22 5.67 5.49
N GLU A 69 -15.85 4.49 4.98
CA GLU A 69 -14.92 4.41 3.85
C GLU A 69 -15.35 3.33 2.86
N PRO A 70 -15.44 3.65 1.55
CA PRO A 70 -15.66 2.66 0.50
C PRO A 70 -14.33 1.99 0.15
N THR A 71 -14.08 0.82 0.71
CA THR A 71 -12.84 0.08 0.47
C THR A 71 -13.01 -1.40 0.78
N SER A 72 -12.38 -2.25 0.01
CA SER A 72 -12.30 -3.69 0.27
C SER A 72 -10.90 -4.16 0.68
N GLY A 73 -9.95 -3.22 0.77
CA GLY A 73 -8.54 -3.51 0.94
C GLY A 73 -7.96 -3.14 2.30
N ASN A 74 -6.64 -3.02 2.31
CA ASN A 74 -5.85 -2.75 3.51
C ASN A 74 -6.19 -1.41 4.18
N THR A 75 -6.70 -0.43 3.44
CA THR A 75 -7.14 0.85 4.02
C THR A 75 -8.31 0.65 4.97
N GLY A 76 -9.28 -0.19 4.60
CA GLY A 76 -10.40 -0.53 5.48
C GLY A 76 -9.95 -1.25 6.76
N ILE A 77 -8.97 -2.14 6.65
CA ILE A 77 -8.38 -2.83 7.80
C ILE A 77 -7.66 -1.85 8.71
N GLY A 78 -6.82 -0.97 8.15
CA GLY A 78 -6.11 0.06 8.91
C GLY A 78 -7.06 1.04 9.60
N LEU A 79 -8.08 1.53 8.89
CA LEU A 79 -9.10 2.41 9.46
C LEU A 79 -9.91 1.73 10.57
N ALA A 80 -10.25 0.44 10.40
CA ALA A 80 -10.94 -0.33 11.44
C ALA A 80 -10.09 -0.47 12.71
N ALA A 81 -8.80 -0.73 12.56
CA ALA A 81 -7.86 -0.80 13.69
C ALA A 81 -7.73 0.56 14.41
N ILE A 82 -7.63 1.67 13.67
CA ILE A 82 -7.58 3.03 14.23
C ILE A 82 -8.88 3.38 14.94
N ALA A 83 -10.04 3.09 14.33
CA ALA A 83 -11.34 3.34 14.93
C ALA A 83 -11.50 2.56 16.24
N ALA A 84 -11.12 1.27 16.26
CA ALA A 84 -11.13 0.46 17.48
C ALA A 84 -10.25 1.04 18.58
N ALA A 85 -9.02 1.49 18.24
CA ALA A 85 -8.09 2.09 19.21
C ALA A 85 -8.59 3.42 19.79
N ARG A 86 -9.43 4.16 19.04
CA ARG A 86 -10.01 5.44 19.43
C ARG A 86 -11.37 5.33 20.10
N GLY A 87 -12.06 4.21 19.90
CA GLY A 87 -13.44 4.00 20.33
C GLY A 87 -14.48 4.58 19.38
N ASN A 88 -14.09 5.01 18.18
CA ASN A 88 -15.02 5.49 17.15
C ASN A 88 -15.74 4.33 16.44
N ARG A 89 -16.96 4.53 16.06
CA ARG A 89 -17.70 3.64 15.17
C ARG A 89 -17.17 3.78 13.74
N ILE A 90 -17.09 2.65 13.01
CA ILE A 90 -16.69 2.67 11.60
C ILE A 90 -17.58 1.77 10.74
N ILE A 91 -17.96 2.26 9.57
CA ILE A 91 -18.72 1.56 8.55
C ILE A 91 -17.86 1.45 7.29
N ILE A 92 -17.65 0.23 6.81
CA ILE A 92 -16.94 -0.03 5.55
C ILE A 92 -17.95 -0.50 4.52
N THR A 93 -18.00 0.18 3.38
CA THR A 93 -18.82 -0.25 2.24
C THR A 93 -17.95 -0.97 1.21
N MET A 94 -18.41 -2.10 0.71
CA MET A 94 -17.69 -2.88 -0.30
C MET A 94 -18.63 -3.80 -1.09
N PRO A 95 -18.26 -4.19 -2.33
CA PRO A 95 -19.00 -5.21 -3.07
C PRO A 95 -19.02 -6.55 -2.34
N GLU A 96 -20.13 -7.26 -2.42
CA GLU A 96 -20.30 -8.60 -1.79
C GLU A 96 -19.35 -9.66 -2.35
N THR A 97 -18.75 -9.42 -3.52
CA THR A 97 -17.77 -10.31 -4.17
C THR A 97 -16.38 -10.27 -3.54
N MET A 98 -16.12 -9.36 -2.59
CA MET A 98 -14.82 -9.21 -1.95
C MET A 98 -14.50 -10.36 -0.99
N SER A 99 -13.20 -10.61 -0.77
CA SER A 99 -12.71 -11.76 -0.02
C SER A 99 -13.27 -11.83 1.41
N VAL A 100 -13.64 -13.07 1.81
CA VAL A 100 -14.22 -13.34 3.12
C VAL A 100 -13.19 -13.07 4.22
N GLU A 101 -11.91 -13.37 3.96
CA GLU A 101 -10.80 -13.16 4.91
C GLU A 101 -10.69 -11.69 5.30
N ARG A 102 -10.74 -10.79 4.32
CA ARG A 102 -10.69 -9.33 4.58
C ARG A 102 -11.92 -8.84 5.32
N ARG A 103 -13.10 -9.34 4.96
CA ARG A 103 -14.35 -9.03 5.66
C ARG A 103 -14.29 -9.46 7.12
N ASN A 104 -13.80 -10.67 7.39
CA ASN A 104 -13.66 -11.19 8.75
C ASN A 104 -12.63 -10.39 9.55
N LEU A 105 -11.52 -9.98 8.93
CA LEU A 105 -10.50 -9.18 9.59
C LEU A 105 -11.03 -7.80 10.00
N MET A 106 -11.77 -7.12 9.12
CA MET A 106 -12.41 -5.83 9.45
C MET A 106 -13.44 -5.98 10.57
N LYS A 107 -14.27 -7.05 10.52
CA LYS A 107 -15.24 -7.36 11.60
C LYS A 107 -14.55 -7.67 12.92
N ALA A 108 -13.40 -8.34 12.91
CA ALA A 108 -12.63 -8.63 14.12
C ALA A 108 -12.15 -7.34 14.82
N TYR A 109 -11.90 -6.28 14.07
CA TYR A 109 -11.65 -4.93 14.60
C TYR A 109 -12.93 -4.16 14.99
N GLY A 110 -14.12 -4.76 14.84
CA GLY A 110 -15.38 -4.12 15.20
C GLY A 110 -16.02 -3.28 14.11
N ALA A 111 -15.51 -3.31 12.87
CA ALA A 111 -16.12 -2.57 11.77
C ALA A 111 -17.49 -3.15 11.36
N GLU A 112 -18.42 -2.27 11.08
CA GLU A 112 -19.69 -2.60 10.43
C GLU A 112 -19.47 -2.68 8.92
N LEU A 113 -19.89 -3.79 8.31
CA LEU A 113 -19.77 -3.97 6.86
C LEU A 113 -21.13 -3.78 6.19
N VAL A 114 -21.18 -2.89 5.21
CA VAL A 114 -22.30 -2.72 4.31
C VAL A 114 -21.91 -3.26 2.94
N LEU A 115 -22.43 -4.43 2.61
CA LEU A 115 -22.17 -5.09 1.34
C LEU A 115 -23.10 -4.53 0.26
N THR A 116 -22.52 -4.21 -0.90
CA THR A 116 -23.24 -3.70 -2.05
C THR A 116 -23.26 -4.74 -3.18
N ASP A 117 -24.19 -4.56 -4.11
CA ASP A 117 -24.32 -5.42 -5.28
C ASP A 117 -22.98 -5.57 -6.03
N GLY A 118 -22.52 -6.80 -6.16
CA GLY A 118 -21.26 -7.12 -6.84
C GLY A 118 -21.18 -6.63 -8.29
N ALA A 119 -22.32 -6.59 -9.00
CA ALA A 119 -22.37 -6.09 -10.37
C ALA A 119 -22.05 -4.59 -10.50
N LYS A 120 -22.24 -3.83 -9.43
CA LYS A 120 -21.91 -2.39 -9.38
C LYS A 120 -20.44 -2.12 -9.01
N GLY A 121 -19.71 -3.13 -8.57
CA GLY A 121 -18.31 -2.99 -8.17
C GLY A 121 -18.07 -1.88 -7.15
N MET A 122 -16.88 -1.29 -7.17
CA MET A 122 -16.54 -0.20 -6.23
C MET A 122 -17.39 1.07 -6.42
N LYS A 123 -17.93 1.31 -7.61
CA LYS A 123 -18.86 2.45 -7.82
C LYS A 123 -20.10 2.34 -6.94
N GLY A 124 -20.64 1.13 -6.78
CA GLY A 124 -21.77 0.87 -5.88
C GLY A 124 -21.40 1.12 -4.41
N ALA A 125 -20.21 0.71 -4.00
CA ALA A 125 -19.72 0.94 -2.64
C ALA A 125 -19.51 2.43 -2.33
N ILE A 126 -18.95 3.18 -3.29
CA ILE A 126 -18.76 4.64 -3.17
C ILE A 126 -20.11 5.36 -3.04
N ALA A 127 -21.08 5.01 -3.90
CA ALA A 127 -22.42 5.60 -3.82
C ALA A 127 -23.07 5.33 -2.46
N ARG A 128 -22.97 4.09 -1.95
CA ARG A 128 -23.55 3.73 -0.65
C ARG A 128 -22.86 4.44 0.53
N ALA A 129 -21.55 4.65 0.44
CA ALA A 129 -20.82 5.43 1.45
C ALA A 129 -21.31 6.88 1.50
N ALA A 130 -21.55 7.50 0.35
CA ALA A 130 -22.12 8.86 0.26
C ALA A 130 -23.53 8.95 0.85
N GLU A 131 -24.42 8.00 0.52
CA GLU A 131 -25.76 7.89 1.11
C GLU A 131 -25.69 7.77 2.63
N LEU A 132 -24.84 6.90 3.16
CA LEU A 132 -24.65 6.73 4.60
C LEU A 132 -24.15 8.01 5.27
N ALA A 133 -23.29 8.77 4.59
CA ALA A 133 -22.81 10.05 5.13
C ALA A 133 -23.92 11.10 5.21
N GLU A 134 -24.89 11.07 4.29
CA GLU A 134 -26.10 11.90 4.36
C GLU A 134 -27.06 11.44 5.47
N GLU A 135 -27.20 10.11 5.65
CA GLU A 135 -28.03 9.50 6.70
C GLU A 135 -27.48 9.73 8.12
N ILE A 136 -26.15 9.87 8.26
CA ILE A 136 -25.44 10.00 9.54
C ILE A 136 -24.75 11.37 9.60
N PRO A 137 -25.37 12.40 10.18
CA PRO A 137 -24.86 13.77 10.14
C PRO A 137 -23.45 13.95 10.76
N ASN A 138 -23.14 13.24 11.87
CA ASN A 138 -21.79 13.23 12.44
C ASN A 138 -20.98 12.07 11.87
N SER A 139 -20.65 12.15 10.57
CA SER A 139 -19.82 11.17 9.89
C SER A 139 -18.68 11.83 9.13
N PHE A 140 -17.65 11.03 8.84
CA PHE A 140 -16.48 11.48 8.11
C PHE A 140 -16.01 10.38 7.14
N ILE A 141 -15.80 10.76 5.87
CA ILE A 141 -15.21 9.89 4.84
C ILE A 141 -13.75 10.29 4.64
N PRO A 142 -12.76 9.47 5.05
CA PRO A 142 -11.34 9.77 4.90
C PRO A 142 -10.88 9.99 3.45
N SER A 143 -11.46 9.28 2.47
CA SER A 143 -11.21 9.48 1.03
C SER A 143 -9.76 9.26 0.61
N GLN A 144 -9.26 8.03 0.70
CA GLN A 144 -7.86 7.68 0.47
C GLN A 144 -7.27 8.14 -0.88
N PHE A 145 -8.10 8.31 -1.92
CA PHE A 145 -7.63 8.66 -3.27
C PHE A 145 -7.48 10.18 -3.49
N THR A 146 -8.02 11.00 -2.59
CA THR A 146 -8.04 12.46 -2.73
C THR A 146 -7.49 13.20 -1.50
N ASN A 147 -7.32 12.51 -0.37
CA ASN A 147 -6.88 13.11 0.88
C ASN A 147 -5.37 13.39 0.88
N PRO A 148 -4.94 14.66 1.03
CA PRO A 148 -3.53 15.02 1.00
C PRO A 148 -2.71 14.43 2.17
N ALA A 149 -3.33 14.07 3.30
CA ALA A 149 -2.66 13.40 4.40
C ALA A 149 -2.05 12.06 3.98
N ASN A 150 -2.56 11.44 2.90
CA ASN A 150 -2.06 10.18 2.37
C ASN A 150 -0.59 10.32 1.91
N HIS A 151 -0.28 11.19 0.97
CA HIS A 151 1.11 11.34 0.52
C HIS A 151 1.97 12.05 1.58
N ALA A 152 1.40 12.96 2.36
CA ALA A 152 2.12 13.72 3.38
C ALA A 152 2.73 12.82 4.46
N VAL A 153 2.03 11.77 4.92
CA VAL A 153 2.57 10.85 5.92
C VAL A 153 3.76 10.06 5.40
N HIS A 154 3.79 9.72 4.12
CA HIS A 154 4.93 9.02 3.53
C HIS A 154 6.16 9.93 3.36
N GLU A 155 5.94 11.20 3.06
CA GLU A 155 7.00 12.22 3.07
C GLU A 155 7.56 12.45 4.48
N ALA A 156 6.68 12.42 5.49
CA ALA A 156 7.07 12.65 6.88
C ALA A 156 7.64 11.42 7.59
N THR A 157 7.35 10.20 7.15
CA THR A 157 7.74 8.98 7.87
C THR A 157 8.46 7.96 6.99
N THR A 158 7.82 7.40 5.98
CA THR A 158 8.38 6.34 5.13
C THR A 158 9.68 6.76 4.45
N GLY A 159 9.73 7.97 3.90
CA GLY A 159 10.91 8.54 3.28
C GLY A 159 12.08 8.69 4.24
N PRO A 160 11.94 9.40 5.38
CA PRO A 160 12.95 9.48 6.42
C PRO A 160 13.47 8.14 6.91
N GLU A 161 12.57 7.19 7.19
CA GLU A 161 12.95 5.84 7.65
C GLU A 161 13.84 5.11 6.64
N ILE A 162 13.56 5.23 5.34
CA ILE A 162 14.41 4.64 4.29
C ILE A 162 15.76 5.35 4.23
N TRP A 163 15.75 6.66 4.23
CA TRP A 163 16.98 7.47 4.14
C TRP A 163 17.93 7.18 5.30
N GLU A 164 17.41 7.17 6.53
CA GLU A 164 18.19 6.91 7.74
C GLU A 164 18.73 5.48 7.76
N ALA A 165 17.88 4.49 7.50
CA ALA A 165 18.27 3.07 7.54
C ALA A 165 19.28 2.69 6.45
N THR A 166 19.29 3.40 5.31
CA THR A 166 20.29 3.21 4.26
C THR A 166 21.51 4.13 4.40
N GLU A 167 21.57 4.93 5.46
CA GLU A 167 22.62 5.95 5.64
C GLU A 167 22.75 6.89 4.40
N GLY A 168 21.61 7.19 3.77
CA GLY A 168 21.56 8.00 2.56
C GLY A 168 22.06 7.32 1.28
N LYS A 169 22.24 6.00 1.29
CA LYS A 169 22.81 5.25 0.14
C LYS A 169 21.76 4.71 -0.84
N VAL A 170 20.47 5.02 -0.65
CA VAL A 170 19.44 4.62 -1.60
C VAL A 170 19.60 5.31 -2.94
N ASP A 171 19.70 4.52 -4.03
CA ASP A 171 19.82 5.03 -5.40
C ASP A 171 18.47 5.00 -6.13
N ILE A 172 17.67 3.95 -5.88
CA ILE A 172 16.39 3.72 -6.57
C ILE A 172 15.33 3.33 -5.56
N LEU A 173 14.19 4.03 -5.59
CA LEU A 173 12.96 3.64 -4.89
C LEU A 173 12.02 2.93 -5.87
N VAL A 174 11.49 1.79 -5.49
CA VAL A 174 10.49 1.03 -6.26
C VAL A 174 9.22 0.87 -5.43
N ALA A 175 8.10 1.37 -5.93
CA ALA A 175 6.82 1.28 -5.22
C ALA A 175 5.64 1.04 -6.17
N GLY A 176 4.76 0.12 -5.81
CA GLY A 176 3.49 -0.10 -6.50
C GLY A 176 2.52 1.07 -6.31
N VAL A 177 1.77 1.40 -7.36
CA VAL A 177 0.82 2.50 -7.36
C VAL A 177 -0.61 2.00 -7.20
N GLY A 178 -1.15 2.15 -5.98
CA GLY A 178 -2.57 2.02 -5.69
C GLY A 178 -3.21 3.41 -5.61
N THR A 179 -3.09 4.08 -4.47
CA THR A 179 -3.47 5.51 -4.33
C THR A 179 -2.37 6.47 -4.81
N GLY A 180 -1.15 5.99 -4.99
CA GLY A 180 -0.01 6.82 -5.37
C GLY A 180 0.65 7.59 -4.22
N GLY A 181 0.07 7.55 -3.02
CA GLY A 181 0.61 8.29 -1.86
C GLY A 181 2.00 7.83 -1.45
N THR A 182 2.26 6.52 -1.47
CA THR A 182 3.57 5.96 -1.12
C THR A 182 4.68 6.47 -2.04
N VAL A 183 4.51 6.30 -3.35
CA VAL A 183 5.52 6.73 -4.33
C VAL A 183 5.70 8.24 -4.31
N SER A 184 4.61 9.00 -4.17
CA SER A 184 4.63 10.46 -4.16
C SER A 184 5.34 11.02 -2.94
N GLY A 185 4.91 10.63 -1.74
CA GLY A 185 5.47 11.17 -0.50
C GLY A 185 6.89 10.68 -0.23
N THR A 186 7.13 9.38 -0.36
CA THR A 186 8.48 8.81 -0.19
C THR A 186 9.45 9.36 -1.22
N GLY A 187 9.03 9.41 -2.48
CA GLY A 187 9.85 9.96 -3.57
C GLY A 187 10.18 11.44 -3.36
N ALA A 188 9.20 12.23 -2.92
CA ALA A 188 9.42 13.66 -2.62
C ALA A 188 10.47 13.85 -1.53
N TYR A 189 10.41 13.10 -0.44
CA TYR A 189 11.43 13.18 0.61
C TYR A 189 12.81 12.78 0.10
N LEU A 190 12.91 11.63 -0.56
CA LEU A 190 14.21 11.11 -1.02
C LEU A 190 14.87 12.06 -2.05
N LYS A 191 14.10 12.61 -3.00
CA LYS A 191 14.62 13.58 -3.97
C LYS A 191 15.00 14.92 -3.34
N LYS A 192 14.40 15.32 -2.22
CA LYS A 192 14.84 16.47 -1.44
C LYS A 192 16.21 16.24 -0.79
N GLN A 193 16.48 15.01 -0.34
CA GLN A 193 17.77 14.65 0.25
C GLN A 193 18.85 14.49 -0.83
N ASN A 194 18.52 13.80 -1.92
CA ASN A 194 19.41 13.60 -3.06
C ASN A 194 18.59 13.60 -4.37
N PRO A 195 18.69 14.65 -5.20
CA PRO A 195 17.97 14.75 -6.48
C PRO A 195 18.29 13.64 -7.49
N GLU A 196 19.42 12.93 -7.32
CA GLU A 196 19.82 11.82 -8.20
C GLU A 196 19.08 10.50 -7.90
N VAL A 197 18.35 10.43 -6.78
CA VAL A 197 17.53 9.25 -6.47
C VAL A 197 16.47 9.07 -7.54
N LYS A 198 16.44 7.88 -8.14
CA LYS A 198 15.40 7.50 -9.10
C LYS A 198 14.18 6.95 -8.38
N VAL A 199 13.01 7.35 -8.82
CA VAL A 199 11.73 6.86 -8.33
C VAL A 199 11.05 6.08 -9.43
N VAL A 200 10.75 4.82 -9.17
CA VAL A 200 10.13 3.90 -10.13
C VAL A 200 8.74 3.49 -9.62
N ALA A 201 7.74 3.84 -10.40
CA ALA A 201 6.36 3.44 -10.17
C ALA A 201 6.10 2.05 -10.78
N VAL A 202 5.39 1.20 -10.06
CA VAL A 202 5.00 -0.13 -10.55
C VAL A 202 3.49 -0.20 -10.72
N GLU A 203 3.07 -0.68 -11.90
CA GLU A 203 1.67 -0.93 -12.20
C GLU A 203 1.46 -2.33 -12.82
N PRO A 204 0.24 -2.89 -12.76
CA PRO A 204 -0.04 -4.17 -13.41
C PRO A 204 0.04 -4.06 -14.92
N ALA A 205 0.69 -5.02 -15.59
CA ALA A 205 0.71 -5.08 -17.05
C ALA A 205 -0.71 -5.24 -17.67
N GLY A 206 -1.63 -5.87 -16.91
CA GLY A 206 -3.04 -5.96 -17.33
C GLY A 206 -3.85 -4.66 -17.20
N SER A 207 -3.32 -3.64 -16.48
CA SER A 207 -3.98 -2.35 -16.26
C SER A 207 -2.98 -1.19 -16.30
N PRO A 208 -2.34 -0.93 -17.45
CA PRO A 208 -1.23 0.01 -17.59
C PRO A 208 -1.72 1.46 -17.72
N VAL A 209 -2.39 1.97 -16.70
CA VAL A 209 -3.01 3.31 -16.70
C VAL A 209 -1.97 4.42 -16.79
N LEU A 210 -0.82 4.27 -16.08
CA LEU A 210 0.21 5.31 -16.04
C LEU A 210 1.05 5.33 -17.32
N SER A 211 1.36 4.16 -17.88
CA SER A 211 2.21 4.04 -19.07
C SER A 211 1.45 4.09 -20.39
N GLU A 212 0.23 3.53 -20.44
CA GLU A 212 -0.54 3.37 -21.67
C GLU A 212 -1.92 4.05 -21.66
N GLY A 213 -2.35 4.58 -20.51
CA GLY A 213 -3.58 5.37 -20.38
C GLY A 213 -4.90 4.59 -20.39
N HIS A 214 -4.86 3.26 -20.21
CA HIS A 214 -6.09 2.46 -20.17
C HIS A 214 -6.10 1.47 -18.99
N PRO A 215 -7.26 1.26 -18.34
CA PRO A 215 -7.44 0.24 -17.31
C PRO A 215 -7.71 -1.14 -17.95
N GLY A 216 -7.50 -2.18 -17.14
CA GLY A 216 -7.83 -3.55 -17.49
C GLY A 216 -7.90 -4.45 -16.27
N ALA A 217 -8.20 -5.73 -16.49
CA ALA A 217 -8.25 -6.73 -15.44
C ALA A 217 -6.85 -7.22 -15.05
N HIS A 218 -6.62 -7.38 -13.76
CA HIS A 218 -5.39 -7.94 -13.20
C HIS A 218 -5.66 -8.58 -11.83
N LYS A 219 -4.69 -9.35 -11.32
CA LYS A 219 -4.77 -10.06 -10.04
C LYS A 219 -3.82 -9.49 -8.97
N ILE A 220 -3.06 -8.43 -9.27
CA ILE A 220 -2.14 -7.80 -8.32
C ILE A 220 -2.94 -6.89 -7.39
N GLN A 221 -3.52 -7.47 -6.34
CA GLN A 221 -4.34 -6.74 -5.38
C GLN A 221 -3.51 -5.66 -4.65
N GLY A 222 -4.15 -4.50 -4.41
CA GLY A 222 -3.55 -3.37 -3.67
C GLY A 222 -2.94 -2.28 -4.54
N ILE A 223 -2.72 -2.55 -5.84
CA ILE A 223 -2.27 -1.57 -6.83
C ILE A 223 -3.18 -1.59 -8.06
N GLY A 224 -2.98 -0.69 -9.01
CA GLY A 224 -3.73 -0.68 -10.26
C GLY A 224 -5.20 -0.30 -10.06
N ALA A 225 -5.48 0.88 -9.53
CA ALA A 225 -6.83 1.36 -9.23
C ALA A 225 -7.73 1.55 -10.48
N GLY A 226 -7.15 1.52 -11.68
CA GLY A 226 -7.87 1.71 -12.94
C GLY A 226 -8.06 3.17 -13.36
N PHE A 227 -7.48 4.09 -12.61
CA PHE A 227 -7.45 5.53 -12.91
C PHE A 227 -6.22 6.17 -12.26
N VAL A 228 -5.90 7.41 -12.61
CA VAL A 228 -4.83 8.19 -11.99
C VAL A 228 -5.39 8.87 -10.73
N PRO A 229 -4.93 8.52 -9.51
CA PRO A 229 -5.43 9.11 -8.27
C PRO A 229 -4.99 10.56 -8.08
N ASP A 230 -5.80 11.38 -7.41
CA ASP A 230 -5.44 12.77 -7.07
C ASP A 230 -4.25 12.84 -6.08
N THR A 231 -4.06 11.79 -5.28
CA THR A 231 -2.93 11.67 -4.34
C THR A 231 -1.61 11.27 -5.01
N LEU A 232 -1.63 10.96 -6.31
CA LEU A 232 -0.43 10.66 -7.10
C LEU A 232 0.15 11.93 -7.71
N ASN A 233 1.39 12.26 -7.37
CA ASN A 233 2.17 13.23 -8.11
C ASN A 233 2.82 12.54 -9.32
N THR A 234 2.31 12.80 -10.52
CA THR A 234 2.79 12.19 -11.77
C THR A 234 4.17 12.70 -12.20
N GLU A 235 4.66 13.78 -11.60
CA GLU A 235 6.00 14.34 -11.88
C GLU A 235 7.11 13.72 -10.99
N ILE A 236 6.71 12.87 -9.99
CA ILE A 236 7.68 12.40 -9.00
C ILE A 236 8.49 11.20 -9.50
N TYR A 237 7.90 10.33 -10.29
CA TYR A 237 8.57 9.13 -10.78
C TYR A 237 9.30 9.38 -12.10
N ASP A 238 10.46 8.74 -12.24
CA ASP A 238 11.32 8.83 -13.42
C ASP A 238 10.98 7.75 -14.45
N GLU A 239 10.37 6.65 -14.00
CA GLU A 239 10.04 5.49 -14.82
C GLU A 239 8.79 4.78 -14.29
N VAL A 240 8.03 4.16 -15.20
CA VAL A 240 6.96 3.22 -14.87
C VAL A 240 7.33 1.83 -15.37
N ILE A 241 7.27 0.82 -14.49
CA ILE A 241 7.49 -0.58 -14.86
C ILE A 241 6.18 -1.35 -14.72
N THR A 242 5.76 -2.01 -15.78
CA THR A 242 4.62 -2.92 -15.76
C THR A 242 5.05 -4.32 -15.37
N ILE A 243 4.25 -4.97 -14.50
CA ILE A 243 4.49 -6.33 -14.02
C ILE A 243 3.26 -7.19 -14.31
N ALA A 244 3.48 -8.37 -14.88
CA ALA A 244 2.43 -9.34 -15.08
C ALA A 244 2.05 -10.04 -13.76
N ASP A 245 0.83 -10.59 -13.68
CA ASP A 245 0.34 -11.27 -12.48
C ASP A 245 1.29 -12.40 -12.05
N GLU A 246 1.75 -13.23 -13.00
CA GLU A 246 2.62 -14.37 -12.71
C GLU A 246 4.00 -13.93 -12.23
N GLU A 247 4.59 -12.87 -12.78
CA GLU A 247 5.86 -12.31 -12.31
C GLU A 247 5.75 -11.89 -10.82
N ALA A 248 4.63 -11.24 -10.45
CA ALA A 248 4.38 -10.85 -9.06
C ALA A 248 4.21 -12.07 -8.14
N PHE A 249 3.50 -13.10 -8.61
CA PHE A 249 3.29 -14.32 -7.83
C PHE A 249 4.60 -15.09 -7.62
N GLU A 250 5.40 -15.26 -8.65
CA GLU A 250 6.70 -15.96 -8.59
C GLU A 250 7.65 -15.26 -7.63
N ALA A 251 7.85 -13.95 -7.79
CA ALA A 251 8.72 -13.19 -6.90
C ALA A 251 8.26 -13.25 -5.43
N GLY A 252 6.97 -13.14 -5.16
CA GLY A 252 6.45 -13.23 -3.80
C GLY A 252 6.59 -14.61 -3.18
N ARG A 253 6.36 -15.69 -3.94
CA ARG A 253 6.62 -17.07 -3.48
C ARG A 253 8.09 -17.30 -3.20
N GLU A 254 8.97 -16.80 -4.06
CA GLU A 254 10.41 -16.94 -3.90
C GLU A 254 10.91 -16.23 -2.65
N LEU A 255 10.43 -15.00 -2.36
CA LEU A 255 10.75 -14.30 -1.12
C LEU A 255 10.39 -15.11 0.13
N ALA A 256 9.21 -15.72 0.15
CA ALA A 256 8.82 -16.59 1.26
C ALA A 256 9.75 -17.81 1.39
N ALA A 257 10.07 -18.46 0.28
CA ALA A 257 10.84 -19.70 0.27
C ALA A 257 12.35 -19.51 0.49
N LYS A 258 12.92 -18.36 0.11
CA LYS A 258 14.36 -18.09 0.13
C LYS A 258 14.81 -17.14 1.22
N ASP A 259 14.06 -16.07 1.44
CA ASP A 259 14.40 -15.05 2.45
C ASP A 259 13.50 -15.11 3.70
N GLY A 260 12.51 -16.02 3.72
CA GLY A 260 11.61 -16.19 4.86
C GLY A 260 10.60 -15.04 5.02
N LEU A 261 10.41 -14.23 3.98
CA LEU A 261 9.50 -13.10 3.97
C LEU A 261 8.18 -13.46 3.27
N LEU A 262 7.16 -13.80 4.06
CA LEU A 262 5.81 -14.06 3.56
C LEU A 262 5.08 -12.75 3.30
N VAL A 263 5.11 -12.29 2.07
CA VAL A 263 4.59 -10.98 1.64
C VAL A 263 3.43 -11.11 0.65
N GLY A 264 2.66 -10.02 0.48
CA GLY A 264 1.54 -9.99 -0.43
C GLY A 264 1.93 -9.84 -1.91
N ILE A 265 0.92 -9.91 -2.79
CA ILE A 265 1.10 -9.92 -4.25
C ILE A 265 1.79 -8.64 -4.74
N SER A 266 1.39 -7.48 -4.24
CA SER A 266 2.00 -6.20 -4.65
C SER A 266 3.44 -6.05 -4.19
N SER A 267 3.84 -6.74 -3.11
CA SER A 267 5.25 -6.86 -2.70
C SER A 267 6.06 -7.66 -3.72
N GLY A 268 5.51 -8.79 -4.19
CA GLY A 268 6.10 -9.56 -5.28
C GLY A 268 6.26 -8.73 -6.55
N ALA A 269 5.26 -7.91 -6.91
CA ALA A 269 5.35 -7.00 -8.05
C ALA A 269 6.48 -5.97 -7.89
N ALA A 270 6.63 -5.38 -6.71
CA ALA A 270 7.70 -4.43 -6.43
C ALA A 270 9.09 -5.08 -6.53
N VAL A 271 9.25 -6.31 -6.03
CA VAL A 271 10.52 -7.04 -6.13
C VAL A 271 10.80 -7.50 -7.55
N ALA A 272 9.81 -7.94 -8.31
CA ALA A 272 9.97 -8.26 -9.74
C ALA A 272 10.45 -7.03 -10.54
N ALA A 273 9.89 -5.85 -10.27
CA ALA A 273 10.36 -4.61 -10.87
C ALA A 273 11.80 -4.24 -10.43
N ALA A 274 12.11 -4.39 -9.15
CA ALA A 274 13.45 -4.17 -8.62
C ALA A 274 14.47 -5.13 -9.28
N THR A 275 14.08 -6.36 -9.55
CA THR A 275 14.92 -7.34 -10.26
C THR A 275 15.23 -6.91 -11.68
N LYS A 276 14.21 -6.45 -12.44
CA LYS A 276 14.42 -5.91 -13.79
C LYS A 276 15.40 -4.73 -13.80
N LEU A 277 15.34 -3.87 -12.77
CA LEU A 277 16.28 -2.76 -12.60
C LEU A 277 17.69 -3.25 -12.23
N ALA A 278 17.80 -4.21 -11.30
CA ALA A 278 19.07 -4.77 -10.83
C ALA A 278 19.83 -5.53 -11.91
N GLN A 279 19.14 -6.06 -12.92
CA GLN A 279 19.73 -6.73 -14.08
C GLN A 279 20.33 -5.77 -15.11
N ARG A 280 20.03 -4.48 -15.02
CA ARG A 280 20.58 -3.48 -15.94
C ARG A 280 22.04 -3.19 -15.60
N PRO A 281 22.97 -3.21 -16.57
CA PRO A 281 24.40 -2.98 -16.32
C PRO A 281 24.70 -1.64 -15.62
N GLU A 282 23.96 -0.60 -15.95
CA GLU A 282 24.11 0.74 -15.37
C GLU A 282 23.70 0.82 -13.88
N ASN A 283 23.02 -0.20 -13.37
CA ASN A 283 22.61 -0.30 -11.97
C ASN A 283 23.51 -1.22 -11.13
N ALA A 284 24.61 -1.73 -11.70
CA ALA A 284 25.56 -2.52 -10.94
C ALA A 284 26.11 -1.72 -9.73
N GLY A 285 26.08 -2.33 -8.55
CA GLY A 285 26.52 -1.73 -7.29
C GLY A 285 25.55 -0.74 -6.66
N LYS A 286 24.37 -0.48 -7.28
CA LYS A 286 23.36 0.41 -6.71
C LYS A 286 22.52 -0.26 -5.63
N VAL A 287 21.96 0.58 -4.78
CA VAL A 287 21.00 0.20 -3.72
C VAL A 287 19.58 0.51 -4.17
N ILE A 288 18.77 -0.52 -4.32
CA ILE A 288 17.37 -0.46 -4.76
C ILE A 288 16.48 -0.80 -3.57
N VAL A 289 15.63 0.13 -3.15
CA VAL A 289 14.66 -0.11 -2.07
C VAL A 289 13.29 -0.38 -2.67
N ALA A 290 12.76 -1.56 -2.42
CA ALA A 290 11.42 -1.97 -2.82
C ALA A 290 10.45 -1.90 -1.63
N ILE A 291 9.31 -1.24 -1.80
CA ILE A 291 8.26 -1.23 -0.78
C ILE A 291 7.52 -2.57 -0.83
N LEU A 292 7.44 -3.24 0.33
CA LEU A 292 6.71 -4.49 0.55
C LEU A 292 5.46 -4.18 1.38
N PRO A 293 4.29 -3.91 0.75
CA PRO A 293 3.17 -3.25 1.41
C PRO A 293 2.50 -4.04 2.53
N ASP A 294 2.41 -5.36 2.44
CA ASP A 294 1.64 -6.16 3.40
C ASP A 294 2.08 -7.61 3.54
N THR A 295 1.40 -8.34 4.44
CA THR A 295 1.63 -9.77 4.71
C THR A 295 1.02 -10.67 3.65
N GLY A 296 1.69 -11.77 3.35
CA GLY A 296 1.19 -12.83 2.46
C GLY A 296 0.04 -13.66 3.04
N GLU A 297 -0.17 -13.62 4.35
CA GLU A 297 -1.26 -14.38 5.01
C GLU A 297 -2.64 -14.03 4.45
N ARG A 298 -2.84 -12.82 3.94
CA ARG A 298 -4.08 -12.35 3.31
C ARG A 298 -4.35 -12.96 1.94
N TYR A 299 -3.41 -13.70 1.37
CA TYR A 299 -3.40 -14.17 -0.01
C TYR A 299 -3.25 -15.69 -0.15
N LEU A 300 -3.22 -16.44 0.99
CA LEU A 300 -2.99 -17.89 0.99
C LEU A 300 -4.05 -18.67 0.20
N SER A 301 -5.27 -18.15 0.08
CA SER A 301 -6.34 -18.72 -0.73
C SER A 301 -6.39 -18.24 -2.19
N THR A 302 -5.40 -17.43 -2.61
CA THR A 302 -5.34 -16.88 -3.97
C THR A 302 -4.44 -17.72 -4.89
N ALA A 303 -4.48 -17.42 -6.20
CA ALA A 303 -3.62 -18.06 -7.18
C ALA A 303 -2.12 -17.93 -6.88
N MET A 304 -1.69 -16.92 -6.13
CA MET A 304 -0.30 -16.73 -5.74
C MET A 304 0.24 -17.93 -4.95
N PHE A 305 -0.58 -18.53 -4.07
CA PHE A 305 -0.17 -19.64 -3.21
C PHE A 305 -0.89 -20.96 -3.55
N ASN A 306 -1.40 -21.07 -4.77
CA ASN A 306 -1.88 -22.37 -5.27
C ASN A 306 -0.68 -23.22 -5.68
N PHE A 307 -0.43 -24.29 -4.92
CA PHE A 307 0.68 -25.24 -5.14
C PHE A 307 0.23 -26.58 -5.76
N GLU A 308 -1.07 -26.71 -6.12
CA GLU A 308 -1.64 -27.92 -6.73
C GLU A 308 -1.62 -27.89 -8.26
#